data_b79e33fbf46abbb4dc14adac5c6e47ab
#
_entry.id   b79e33fbf46abbb4dc14adac5c6e47ab
#
_cell.length_a   1.000
_cell.length_b   1.000
_cell.length_c   1.000
_cell.angle_alpha   90.00
_cell.angle_beta   90.00
_cell.angle_gamma   90.00
#
_symmetry.space_group_name_H-M   'P 1'
#
loop_
_entity.id
_entity.type
_entity.pdbx_description
1 polymer ?
#
loop_
_entity_poly.entity_id
_entity_poly.type
_entity_poly.pdbx_seq_one_letter_code
_entity_poly.pdbx_strand_id
1 'polypeptide(L)'
;ARWTTAPRSYGWNMTPVLQRGMDLYVRENGVWTMAGAARPGLQDRHASTIVEHMDGQPKECMLYLPAWSELLTLEIGVDEGASVTPLESPYKHRVIVFGSSVTHGASASRPGMTYPARMSRMTGIEFVNLGYSGNCMLQPEFARLLAETDADAFLFDAFSNPSPKMIRERLDA
;
A
#
# COMPACT_ATOMS: atom_id res chain seq x y z
N ALA A 1 14.21 -7.28 7.07
CA ALA A 1 13.84 -7.55 5.69
C ALA A 1 15.02 -7.36 4.74
N ARG A 2 15.03 -8.14 3.66
CA ARG A 2 15.85 -7.92 2.46
C ARG A 2 14.92 -7.88 1.27
N TRP A 3 15.07 -6.89 0.39
CA TRP A 3 14.18 -6.77 -0.77
C TRP A 3 14.89 -6.06 -1.94
N THR A 4 14.31 -6.23 -3.12
CA THR A 4 14.72 -5.50 -4.32
C THR A 4 13.53 -4.82 -4.94
N THR A 5 13.76 -3.63 -5.47
CA THR A 5 12.75 -2.87 -6.22
C THR A 5 13.21 -2.64 -7.65
N ALA A 6 12.26 -2.46 -8.56
CA ALA A 6 12.59 -2.02 -9.91
C ALA A 6 13.28 -0.65 -9.88
N PRO A 7 14.23 -0.39 -10.80
CA PRO A 7 14.93 0.89 -10.88
C PRO A 7 13.95 2.04 -11.10
N ARG A 8 14.03 3.05 -10.24
CA ARG A 8 13.23 4.27 -10.35
C ARG A 8 13.91 5.41 -9.61
N SER A 9 13.87 6.61 -10.14
CA SER A 9 14.34 7.80 -9.43
C SER A 9 13.42 8.12 -8.25
N TYR A 10 13.99 8.64 -7.17
CA TYR A 10 13.19 9.15 -6.05
C TYR A 10 12.41 10.39 -6.47
N GLY A 11 11.14 10.41 -6.12
CA GLY A 11 10.29 11.59 -6.32
C GLY A 11 10.66 12.71 -5.33
N TRP A 12 10.70 13.93 -5.80
CA TRP A 12 11.05 15.10 -4.98
C TRP A 12 10.09 15.40 -3.82
N ASN A 13 8.87 14.92 -3.93
CA ASN A 13 7.80 15.12 -2.93
C ASN A 13 7.44 13.84 -2.17
N MET A 14 8.32 12.84 -2.16
CA MET A 14 8.05 11.55 -1.53
C MET A 14 9.20 11.14 -0.60
N THR A 15 8.86 10.53 0.52
CA THR A 15 9.89 9.94 1.36
C THR A 15 10.45 8.67 0.73
N PRO A 16 11.74 8.34 0.96
CA PRO A 16 12.29 7.05 0.53
C PRO A 16 11.50 5.84 1.07
N VAL A 17 11.01 5.93 2.31
CA VAL A 17 10.22 4.86 2.92
C VAL A 17 8.89 4.65 2.19
N LEU A 18 8.18 5.71 1.80
CA LEU A 18 6.97 5.59 1.00
C LEU A 18 7.26 4.92 -0.34
N GLN A 19 8.32 5.37 -1.01
CA GLN A 19 8.59 4.97 -2.38
C GLN A 19 9.11 3.55 -2.50
N ARG A 20 10.06 3.14 -1.66
CA ARG A 20 10.79 1.86 -1.74
C ARG A 20 10.86 1.08 -0.43
N GLY A 21 10.47 1.69 0.69
CA GLY A 21 10.48 1.07 2.00
C GLY A 21 9.18 0.36 2.33
N MET A 22 9.12 -0.12 3.56
CA MET A 22 7.97 -0.83 4.11
C MET A 22 7.71 -0.35 5.52
N ASP A 23 6.51 -0.50 6.02
CA ASP A 23 6.20 -0.28 7.43
C ASP A 23 5.35 -1.41 8.01
N LEU A 24 5.72 -1.80 9.24
CA LEU A 24 5.12 -2.90 9.99
C LEU A 24 4.16 -2.34 11.03
N TYR A 25 2.98 -2.93 11.08
CA TYR A 25 2.02 -2.76 12.15
C TYR A 25 1.83 -4.07 12.89
N VAL A 26 1.67 -3.98 14.21
CA VAL A 26 1.25 -5.09 15.06
C VAL A 26 -0.14 -4.81 15.63
N ARG A 27 -0.92 -5.86 15.86
CA ARG A 27 -2.25 -5.75 16.45
C ARG A 27 -2.18 -6.06 17.93
N GLU A 28 -2.52 -5.07 18.74
CA GLU A 28 -2.59 -5.21 20.21
C GLU A 28 -3.95 -4.74 20.71
N ASN A 29 -4.63 -5.55 21.47
CA ASN A 29 -5.99 -5.27 21.99
C ASN A 29 -6.97 -4.84 20.86
N GLY A 30 -6.86 -5.45 19.68
CA GLY A 30 -7.71 -5.14 18.53
C GLY A 30 -7.30 -3.90 17.72
N VAL A 31 -6.27 -3.16 18.14
CA VAL A 31 -5.81 -1.93 17.51
C VAL A 31 -4.49 -2.16 16.77
N TRP A 32 -4.41 -1.71 15.52
CA TRP A 32 -3.18 -1.72 14.72
C TRP A 32 -2.27 -0.55 15.10
N THR A 33 -1.11 -0.87 15.65
CA THR A 33 -0.10 0.11 16.06
C THR A 33 1.17 -0.07 15.22
N MET A 34 1.78 1.02 14.80
CA MET A 34 3.05 0.97 14.06
C MET A 34 4.16 0.44 14.96
N ALA A 35 4.83 -0.63 14.53
CA ALA A 35 5.96 -1.23 15.22
C ALA A 35 7.30 -0.75 14.66
N GLY A 36 7.42 -0.54 13.35
CA GLY A 36 8.66 -0.13 12.74
C GLY A 36 8.58 0.09 11.25
N ALA A 37 9.71 0.47 10.65
CA ALA A 37 9.81 0.69 9.21
C ALA A 37 11.14 0.20 8.65
N ALA A 38 11.09 -0.50 7.51
CA ALA A 38 12.26 -0.86 6.72
C ALA A 38 12.70 0.34 5.87
N ARG A 39 13.87 0.86 6.14
CA ARG A 39 14.44 2.02 5.46
C ARG A 39 15.22 1.58 4.23
N PRO A 40 14.84 2.02 3.01
CA PRO A 40 15.57 1.67 1.81
C PRO A 40 16.89 2.45 1.72
N GLY A 41 17.88 1.85 1.09
CA GLY A 41 19.09 2.54 0.63
C GLY A 41 18.85 3.28 -0.70
N LEU A 42 19.93 3.85 -1.26
CA LEU A 42 19.90 4.54 -2.56
C LEU A 42 19.88 3.58 -3.75
N GLN A 43 20.34 2.34 -3.55
CA GLN A 43 20.39 1.30 -4.57
C GLN A 43 19.02 0.61 -4.72
N ASP A 44 18.90 -0.31 -5.68
CA ASP A 44 17.67 -1.09 -5.89
C ASP A 44 17.59 -2.35 -5.01
N ARG A 45 18.70 -2.71 -4.33
CA ARG A 45 18.78 -3.78 -3.33
C ARG A 45 18.87 -3.17 -1.94
N HIS A 46 18.03 -3.66 -1.05
CA HIS A 46 17.86 -3.10 0.27
C HIS A 46 17.94 -4.16 1.35
N ALA A 47 18.44 -3.77 2.52
CA ALA A 47 18.37 -4.56 3.76
C ALA A 47 18.17 -3.60 4.94
N SER A 48 17.26 -3.92 5.82
CA SER A 48 16.97 -3.10 7.01
C SER A 48 16.32 -3.95 8.09
N THR A 49 16.70 -3.73 9.33
CA THR A 49 15.91 -4.17 10.47
C THR A 49 14.62 -3.34 10.50
N ILE A 50 13.46 -4.00 10.65
CA ILE A 50 12.16 -3.33 10.71
C ILE A 50 11.84 -2.96 12.16
N VAL A 51 12.04 -3.90 13.08
CA VAL A 51 11.73 -3.76 14.50
C VAL A 51 12.72 -4.56 15.32
N GLU A 52 13.03 -4.09 16.52
CA GLU A 52 13.91 -4.72 17.51
C GLU A 52 13.24 -4.69 18.88
N HIS A 53 13.76 -5.50 19.80
CA HIS A 53 13.36 -5.52 21.21
C HIS A 53 11.88 -5.83 21.44
N MET A 54 11.30 -6.72 20.64
CA MET A 54 9.97 -7.25 20.88
C MET A 54 9.98 -8.23 22.08
N ASP A 55 8.84 -8.40 22.71
CA ASP A 55 8.66 -9.20 23.94
C ASP A 55 8.69 -10.74 23.71
N GLY A 56 8.91 -11.18 22.49
CA GLY A 56 8.95 -12.61 22.11
C GLY A 56 7.57 -13.29 22.09
N GLN A 57 6.50 -12.58 22.34
CA GLN A 57 5.14 -13.16 22.28
C GLN A 57 4.61 -13.17 20.84
N PRO A 58 3.78 -14.16 20.48
CA PRO A 58 3.12 -14.17 19.18
C PRO A 58 2.32 -12.89 18.93
N LYS A 59 2.46 -12.32 17.74
CA LYS A 59 1.79 -11.07 17.33
C LYS A 59 1.19 -11.22 15.93
N GLU A 60 -0.02 -10.68 15.77
CA GLU A 60 -0.56 -10.45 14.43
C GLU A 60 0.16 -9.27 13.81
N CYS A 61 0.72 -9.47 12.63
CA CYS A 61 1.52 -8.47 11.92
C CYS A 61 0.92 -8.14 10.56
N MET A 62 1.00 -6.87 10.17
CA MET A 62 0.64 -6.38 8.84
C MET A 62 1.79 -5.56 8.28
N LEU A 63 2.37 -6.03 7.18
CA LEU A 63 3.47 -5.35 6.50
C LEU A 63 2.95 -4.64 5.25
N TYR A 64 3.05 -3.31 5.23
CA TYR A 64 2.76 -2.52 4.04
C TYR A 64 3.99 -2.46 3.15
N LEU A 65 3.80 -2.82 1.89
CA LEU A 65 4.85 -2.90 0.87
C LEU A 65 5.11 -1.54 0.21
N PRO A 66 6.22 -1.39 -0.55
CA PRO A 66 6.51 -0.14 -1.26
C PRO A 66 5.33 0.34 -2.11
N ALA A 67 4.97 1.63 -1.97
CA ALA A 67 3.80 2.16 -2.66
C ALA A 67 4.11 2.65 -4.09
N TRP A 68 5.37 3.01 -4.39
CA TRP A 68 5.72 3.70 -5.65
C TRP A 68 6.78 2.99 -6.50
N SER A 69 7.37 1.93 -6.00
CA SER A 69 8.32 1.12 -6.75
C SER A 69 7.83 -0.32 -6.75
N GLU A 70 7.89 -0.96 -7.89
CA GLU A 70 7.59 -2.37 -8.02
C GLU A 70 8.53 -3.19 -7.12
N LEU A 71 7.97 -4.05 -6.29
CA LEU A 71 8.68 -4.97 -5.43
C LEU A 71 9.00 -6.24 -6.24
N LEU A 72 10.27 -6.51 -6.46
CA LEU A 72 10.72 -7.66 -7.26
C LEU A 72 10.97 -8.89 -6.38
N THR A 73 11.59 -8.70 -5.21
CA THR A 73 11.86 -9.77 -4.25
C THR A 73 11.65 -9.27 -2.83
N LEU A 74 11.22 -10.17 -1.93
CA LEU A 74 11.09 -9.90 -0.50
C LEU A 74 11.47 -11.13 0.30
N GLU A 75 12.36 -10.96 1.26
CA GLU A 75 12.71 -11.92 2.28
C GLU A 75 12.50 -11.30 3.67
N ILE A 76 11.78 -11.99 4.53
CA ILE A 76 11.59 -11.60 5.93
C ILE A 76 12.41 -12.54 6.81
N GLY A 77 13.34 -11.97 7.57
CA GLY A 77 14.10 -12.67 8.59
C GLY A 77 13.49 -12.44 9.96
N VAL A 78 13.52 -13.48 10.77
CA VAL A 78 13.14 -13.45 12.20
C VAL A 78 14.29 -14.01 13.02
N ASP A 79 14.26 -13.81 14.34
CA ASP A 79 15.25 -14.33 15.25
C ASP A 79 15.28 -15.87 15.21
N GLU A 80 16.42 -16.45 15.58
CA GLU A 80 16.58 -17.89 15.66
C GLU A 80 15.57 -18.50 16.63
N GLY A 81 14.86 -19.53 16.18
CA GLY A 81 13.79 -20.17 16.93
C GLY A 81 12.40 -19.51 16.81
N ALA A 82 12.31 -18.32 16.20
CA ALA A 82 11.03 -17.71 15.87
C ALA A 82 10.48 -18.22 14.52
N SER A 83 9.18 -18.06 14.30
CA SER A 83 8.51 -18.45 13.06
C SER A 83 7.55 -17.38 12.58
N VAL A 84 7.30 -17.37 11.27
CA VAL A 84 6.27 -16.55 10.63
C VAL A 84 5.29 -17.47 9.93
N THR A 85 4.01 -17.31 10.21
CA THR A 85 2.94 -18.06 9.57
C THR A 85 1.96 -17.09 8.88
N PRO A 86 1.48 -17.41 7.68
CA PRO A 86 0.41 -16.63 7.06
C PRO A 86 -0.84 -16.59 7.94
N LEU A 87 -1.47 -15.44 8.00
CA LEU A 87 -2.80 -15.28 8.59
C LEU A 87 -3.83 -15.08 7.48
N GLU A 88 -5.06 -15.52 7.75
CA GLU A 88 -6.20 -15.15 6.92
C GLU A 88 -6.40 -13.64 6.97
N SER A 89 -6.96 -13.08 5.89
CA SER A 89 -7.27 -11.65 5.86
C SER A 89 -8.20 -11.30 7.04
N PRO A 90 -7.87 -10.27 7.83
CA PRO A 90 -8.73 -9.84 8.92
C PRO A 90 -10.00 -9.11 8.42
N TYR A 91 -10.12 -8.90 7.13
CA TYR A 91 -11.18 -8.12 6.51
C TYR A 91 -12.24 -9.04 5.89
N LYS A 92 -13.51 -8.74 6.14
CA LYS A 92 -14.66 -9.46 5.59
C LYS A 92 -15.25 -8.79 4.36
N HIS A 93 -15.02 -7.50 4.23
CA HIS A 93 -15.53 -6.67 3.15
C HIS A 93 -14.38 -5.97 2.44
N ARG A 94 -14.55 -5.76 1.12
CA ARG A 94 -13.55 -5.15 0.26
C ARG A 94 -14.13 -3.97 -0.50
N VAL A 95 -13.45 -2.83 -0.43
CA VAL A 95 -13.72 -1.63 -1.22
C VAL A 95 -12.51 -1.37 -2.11
N ILE A 96 -12.71 -1.30 -3.41
CA ILE A 96 -11.68 -0.89 -4.35
C ILE A 96 -11.67 0.64 -4.42
N VAL A 97 -10.51 1.25 -4.19
CA VAL A 97 -10.32 2.69 -4.28
C VAL A 97 -9.54 3.01 -5.55
N PHE A 98 -10.24 3.45 -6.58
CA PHE A 98 -9.62 3.86 -7.84
C PHE A 98 -9.41 5.37 -7.85
N GLY A 99 -8.17 5.82 -8.12
CA GLY A 99 -7.90 7.24 -8.02
C GLY A 99 -6.56 7.74 -8.51
N SER A 100 -6.31 8.99 -8.21
CA SER A 100 -5.15 9.77 -8.64
C SER A 100 -3.88 9.50 -7.81
N SER A 101 -2.93 10.43 -7.87
CA SER A 101 -1.72 10.41 -7.02
C SER A 101 -2.04 10.53 -5.53
N VAL A 102 -3.14 11.17 -5.16
CA VAL A 102 -3.57 11.28 -3.76
C VAL A 102 -3.97 9.89 -3.23
N THR A 103 -4.76 9.15 -4.00
CA THR A 103 -5.10 7.76 -3.68
C THR A 103 -3.87 6.87 -3.62
N HIS A 104 -2.97 6.98 -4.61
CA HIS A 104 -1.70 6.24 -4.64
C HIS A 104 -0.84 6.53 -3.40
N GLY A 105 -1.01 7.70 -2.79
CA GLY A 105 -0.35 8.09 -1.55
C GLY A 105 0.78 9.09 -1.73
N ALA A 106 0.76 9.91 -2.79
CA ALA A 106 1.76 10.98 -2.96
C ALA A 106 1.88 11.82 -1.69
N SER A 107 3.13 12.06 -1.27
CA SER A 107 3.49 12.80 -0.05
C SER A 107 3.07 12.17 1.28
N ALA A 108 2.53 10.94 1.30
CA ALA A 108 2.41 10.19 2.54
C ALA A 108 3.81 9.88 3.11
N SER A 109 3.92 9.78 4.43
CA SER A 109 5.23 9.56 5.07
C SER A 109 5.77 8.13 4.85
N ARG A 110 4.89 7.15 4.63
CA ARG A 110 5.19 5.73 4.43
C ARG A 110 3.97 4.99 3.87
N PRO A 111 4.11 3.76 3.35
CA PRO A 111 3.01 3.04 2.70
C PRO A 111 1.75 2.88 3.54
N GLY A 112 1.85 2.48 4.80
CA GLY A 112 0.71 2.35 5.72
C GLY A 112 0.03 3.67 6.10
N MET A 113 0.54 4.83 5.66
CA MET A 113 -0.06 6.14 5.88
C MET A 113 -0.81 6.68 4.67
N THR A 114 -0.88 5.93 3.57
CA THR A 114 -1.85 6.24 2.50
C THR A 114 -3.27 6.22 3.07
N TYR A 115 -4.17 7.05 2.56
CA TYR A 115 -5.50 7.12 3.15
C TYR A 115 -6.28 5.80 3.04
N PRO A 116 -6.19 4.99 1.94
CA PRO A 116 -6.84 3.69 1.91
C PRO A 116 -6.31 2.74 2.99
N ALA A 117 -4.99 2.69 3.21
CA ALA A 117 -4.40 1.88 4.26
C ALA A 117 -4.86 2.29 5.67
N ARG A 118 -5.00 3.59 5.91
CA ARG A 118 -5.54 4.11 7.17
C ARG A 118 -7.02 3.75 7.34
N MET A 119 -7.81 3.91 6.29
CA MET A 119 -9.24 3.55 6.31
C MET A 119 -9.40 2.07 6.66
N SER A 120 -8.61 1.18 6.06
CA SER A 120 -8.65 -0.25 6.38
C SER A 120 -8.44 -0.53 7.87
N ARG A 121 -7.40 0.05 8.46
CA ARG A 121 -7.11 -0.14 9.89
C ARG A 121 -8.16 0.49 10.82
N MET A 122 -8.79 1.59 10.41
CA MET A 122 -9.78 2.32 11.23
C MET A 122 -11.16 1.68 11.18
N THR A 123 -11.54 1.07 10.07
CA THR A 123 -12.90 0.58 9.83
C THR A 123 -13.02 -0.94 9.90
N GLY A 124 -11.92 -1.68 9.74
CA GLY A 124 -11.96 -3.14 9.59
C GLY A 124 -12.51 -3.59 8.24
N ILE A 125 -12.53 -2.71 7.23
CA ILE A 125 -12.88 -3.00 5.83
C ILE A 125 -11.59 -2.95 5.01
N GLU A 126 -11.39 -3.85 4.07
CA GLU A 126 -10.26 -3.80 3.16
C GLU A 126 -10.45 -2.69 2.11
N PHE A 127 -9.62 -1.66 2.16
CA PHE A 127 -9.56 -0.64 1.11
C PHE A 127 -8.34 -0.93 0.22
N VAL A 128 -8.60 -1.52 -0.94
CA VAL A 128 -7.56 -1.84 -1.92
C VAL A 128 -7.20 -0.57 -2.70
N ASN A 129 -5.96 -0.17 -2.60
CA ASN A 129 -5.46 1.05 -3.23
C ASN A 129 -5.12 0.82 -4.70
N LEU A 130 -5.94 1.31 -5.61
CA LEU A 130 -5.68 1.39 -7.05
C LEU A 130 -5.49 2.85 -7.48
N GLY A 131 -4.53 3.53 -6.87
CA GLY A 131 -4.12 4.86 -7.28
C GLY A 131 -3.13 4.81 -8.45
N TYR A 132 -3.46 5.46 -9.56
CA TYR A 132 -2.66 5.49 -10.79
C TYR A 132 -1.92 6.82 -11.01
N SER A 133 -1.78 7.64 -9.97
CA SER A 133 -1.08 8.93 -10.07
C SER A 133 -1.67 9.80 -11.18
N GLY A 134 -0.82 10.51 -11.94
CA GLY A 134 -1.25 11.34 -13.08
C GLY A 134 -1.86 10.57 -14.26
N ASN A 135 -1.80 9.23 -14.23
CA ASN A 135 -2.37 8.37 -15.26
C ASN A 135 -3.84 7.98 -15.00
N CYS A 136 -4.44 8.46 -13.90
CA CYS A 136 -5.86 8.26 -13.62
C CYS A 136 -6.69 9.20 -14.50
N MET A 137 -7.04 8.73 -15.70
CA MET A 137 -7.69 9.52 -16.75
C MET A 137 -9.05 8.92 -17.19
N LEU A 138 -9.69 8.10 -16.32
CA LEU A 138 -10.96 7.42 -16.61
C LEU A 138 -10.91 6.59 -17.90
N GLN A 139 -9.83 5.83 -18.11
CA GLN A 139 -9.69 4.98 -19.28
C GLN A 139 -10.71 3.83 -19.24
N PRO A 140 -11.40 3.51 -20.35
CA PRO A 140 -12.38 2.41 -20.40
C PRO A 140 -11.79 1.04 -20.04
N GLU A 141 -10.49 0.84 -20.27
CA GLU A 141 -9.77 -0.39 -19.93
C GLU A 141 -9.80 -0.64 -18.41
N PHE A 142 -9.66 0.42 -17.60
CA PHE A 142 -9.76 0.29 -16.14
C PHE A 142 -11.20 -0.01 -15.69
N ALA A 143 -12.20 0.57 -16.34
CA ALA A 143 -13.59 0.26 -16.03
C ALA A 143 -13.89 -1.24 -16.22
N ARG A 144 -13.37 -1.86 -17.28
CA ARG A 144 -13.50 -3.30 -17.53
C ARG A 144 -12.81 -4.12 -16.44
N LEU A 145 -11.56 -3.78 -16.11
CA LEU A 145 -10.81 -4.48 -15.05
C LEU A 145 -11.51 -4.36 -13.68
N LEU A 146 -12.05 -3.19 -13.37
CA LEU A 146 -12.80 -2.98 -12.14
C LEU A 146 -14.09 -3.80 -12.10
N ALA A 147 -14.80 -3.90 -13.23
CA ALA A 147 -16.02 -4.70 -13.33
C ALA A 147 -15.78 -6.21 -13.14
N GLU A 148 -14.57 -6.70 -13.40
CA GLU A 148 -14.15 -8.10 -13.19
C GLU A 148 -13.59 -8.34 -11.77
N THR A 149 -13.42 -7.28 -10.96
CA THR A 149 -12.81 -7.39 -9.63
C THR A 149 -13.87 -7.69 -8.57
N ASP A 150 -13.61 -8.73 -7.78
CA ASP A 150 -14.47 -9.08 -6.65
C ASP A 150 -14.34 -8.05 -5.52
N ALA A 151 -15.40 -7.26 -5.32
CA ALA A 151 -15.48 -6.20 -4.32
C ALA A 151 -16.94 -5.94 -3.90
N ASP A 152 -17.14 -5.54 -2.65
CA ASP A 152 -18.46 -5.13 -2.13
C ASP A 152 -18.84 -3.71 -2.59
N ALA A 153 -17.83 -2.86 -2.85
CA ALA A 153 -18.03 -1.49 -3.31
C ALA A 153 -16.82 -0.91 -4.03
N PHE A 154 -17.06 0.15 -4.80
CA PHE A 154 -16.04 0.94 -5.48
C PHE A 154 -16.10 2.39 -5.02
N LEU A 155 -14.93 2.98 -4.74
CA LEU A 155 -14.77 4.40 -4.44
C LEU A 155 -13.91 5.04 -5.53
N PHE A 156 -14.49 6.01 -6.24
CA PHE A 156 -13.82 6.72 -7.32
C PHE A 156 -13.30 8.08 -6.86
N ASP A 157 -12.01 8.17 -6.55
CA ASP A 157 -11.25 9.41 -6.31
C ASP A 157 -10.48 9.78 -7.59
N ALA A 158 -11.18 9.78 -8.74
CA ALA A 158 -10.59 9.71 -10.07
C ALA A 158 -10.70 11.02 -10.87
N PHE A 159 -11.23 12.10 -10.28
CA PHE A 159 -11.60 13.32 -11.03
C PHE A 159 -10.53 14.42 -10.98
N SER A 160 -9.39 14.20 -10.32
CA SER A 160 -8.34 15.21 -10.17
C SER A 160 -7.47 15.40 -11.43
N ASN A 161 -7.36 14.38 -12.27
CA ASN A 161 -6.45 14.39 -13.43
C ASN A 161 -7.16 14.58 -14.78
N PRO A 162 -8.34 13.97 -15.04
CA PRO A 162 -8.96 14.10 -16.33
C PRO A 162 -9.50 15.52 -16.56
N SER A 163 -9.45 15.98 -17.80
CA SER A 163 -10.06 17.27 -18.19
C SER A 163 -11.60 17.18 -18.14
N PRO A 164 -12.29 18.31 -18.04
CA PRO A 164 -13.77 18.34 -18.11
C PRO A 164 -14.35 17.68 -19.36
N LYS A 165 -13.62 17.74 -20.48
CA LYS A 165 -13.98 17.04 -21.72
C LYS A 165 -13.90 15.53 -21.54
N MET A 166 -12.78 15.03 -21.01
CA MET A 166 -12.59 13.60 -20.77
C MET A 166 -13.61 13.03 -19.79
N ILE A 167 -13.97 13.78 -18.76
CA ILE A 167 -15.02 13.36 -17.81
C ILE A 167 -16.34 13.15 -18.55
N ARG A 168 -16.78 14.14 -19.34
CA ARG A 168 -18.03 14.03 -20.10
C ARG A 168 -18.05 12.89 -21.12
N GLU A 169 -16.91 12.59 -21.72
CA GLU A 169 -16.81 11.55 -22.76
C GLU A 169 -16.66 10.15 -22.21
N ARG A 170 -16.17 10.00 -20.97
CA ARG A 170 -15.76 8.68 -20.42
C ARG A 170 -16.55 8.22 -19.20
N LEU A 171 -17.35 9.12 -18.60
CA LEU A 171 -18.10 8.77 -17.39
C LEU A 171 -19.24 7.79 -17.67
N ASP A 172 -19.87 7.91 -18.85
CA ASP A 172 -21.03 7.09 -19.26
C ASP A 172 -20.66 5.98 -20.25
N ALA A 173 -19.37 5.72 -20.46
CA ALA A 173 -18.87 4.77 -21.48
C ALA A 173 -18.71 3.32 -20.95
#